data_12edf03c58ca0ae88cb5e2066507b588
#
_entry.id   12edf03c58ca0ae88cb5e2066507b588
#
_cell.length_a   1.000
_cell.length_b   1.000
_cell.length_c   1.000
_cell.angle_alpha   90.00
_cell.angle_beta   90.00
_cell.angle_gamma   90.00
#
_symmetry.space_group_name_H-M   'P 1'
#
loop_
_entity.id
_entity.type
_entity.pdbx_description
1 polymer ?
#
loop_
_entity_poly.entity_id
_entity_poly.type
_entity_poly.pdbx_seq_one_letter_code
_entity_poly.pdbx_strand_id
1 'polypeptide(L)'
;MSNAAVLEAPAPVATISSTRVFAGAMLFLTAGAALLAGWAPLGFSIVTVFLFAGPHNWFEARYFMTRLPGRWGKLRNYFVIGLGGVAVLTLSFIALPALGSAFEWAGDDWSTASAFWNTAFIAWVMLLINLRSKQNPRRDWFWTLPVGFLLIAGTWLATEAWELGLVYLHPLMALWTLDRELRRSKPEWRPAYHVCLAAVPVFLMLLYWKLADAEPLPGADALSVRIAWHAGAGILSNVSVH
;
A
#
# COMPACT_ATOMS: atom_id res chain seq x y z
N MET A 1 -58.97 2.39 -47.00
CA MET A 1 -58.39 1.56 -45.96
C MET A 1 -56.87 1.79 -46.00
N SER A 2 -56.36 2.60 -45.08
CA SER A 2 -54.93 2.98 -45.07
C SER A 2 -54.20 2.03 -44.13
N ASN A 3 -53.29 1.21 -44.67
CA ASN A 3 -52.36 0.38 -43.92
C ASN A 3 -51.23 1.29 -43.39
N ALA A 4 -51.37 1.76 -42.17
CA ALA A 4 -50.26 2.37 -41.44
C ALA A 4 -49.27 1.26 -41.09
N ALA A 5 -48.10 1.24 -41.74
CA ALA A 5 -47.00 0.38 -41.38
C ALA A 5 -46.50 0.79 -39.96
N VAL A 6 -46.69 -0.10 -39.01
CA VAL A 6 -46.10 0.03 -37.66
C VAL A 6 -44.57 -0.09 -37.83
N LEU A 7 -43.89 1.06 -37.76
CA LEU A 7 -42.42 1.08 -37.68
C LEU A 7 -42.04 0.44 -36.36
N GLU A 8 -41.50 -0.78 -36.41
CA GLU A 8 -40.90 -1.46 -35.27
C GLU A 8 -39.77 -0.58 -34.70
N ALA A 9 -39.89 -0.21 -33.41
CA ALA A 9 -38.84 0.52 -32.75
C ALA A 9 -37.54 -0.31 -32.75
N PRO A 10 -36.38 0.30 -33.03
CA PRO A 10 -35.11 -0.43 -33.04
C PRO A 10 -34.87 -1.06 -31.69
N ALA A 11 -34.44 -2.32 -31.68
CA ALA A 11 -34.10 -3.06 -30.47
C ALA A 11 -33.10 -2.28 -29.62
N PRO A 12 -33.26 -2.22 -28.31
CA PRO A 12 -32.35 -1.46 -27.43
C PRO A 12 -30.93 -2.02 -27.58
N VAL A 13 -30.01 -1.16 -27.97
CA VAL A 13 -28.58 -1.49 -28.04
C VAL A 13 -28.16 -1.88 -26.59
N ALA A 14 -27.69 -3.11 -26.45
CA ALA A 14 -27.22 -3.64 -25.15
C ALA A 14 -26.05 -2.80 -24.63
N THR A 15 -26.32 -1.84 -23.78
CA THR A 15 -25.28 -1.05 -23.09
C THR A 15 -24.59 -1.92 -22.05
N ILE A 16 -23.28 -2.13 -22.22
CA ILE A 16 -22.46 -2.85 -21.23
C ILE A 16 -22.56 -2.05 -19.91
N SER A 17 -22.97 -2.71 -18.83
CA SER A 17 -23.09 -2.02 -17.54
C SER A 17 -21.71 -1.55 -17.06
N SER A 18 -21.62 -0.36 -16.50
CA SER A 18 -20.37 0.21 -15.98
C SER A 18 -19.71 -0.70 -14.94
N THR A 19 -20.49 -1.46 -14.19
CA THR A 19 -20.02 -2.47 -13.22
C THR A 19 -19.25 -3.61 -13.90
N ARG A 20 -19.72 -4.09 -15.06
CA ARG A 20 -19.02 -5.15 -15.82
C ARG A 20 -17.70 -4.65 -16.39
N VAL A 21 -17.68 -3.41 -16.89
CA VAL A 21 -16.43 -2.78 -17.37
C VAL A 21 -15.44 -2.63 -16.22
N PHE A 22 -15.88 -2.15 -15.07
CA PHE A 22 -15.04 -2.04 -13.88
C PHE A 22 -14.48 -3.38 -13.43
N ALA A 23 -15.33 -4.42 -13.28
CA ALA A 23 -14.90 -5.75 -12.90
C ALA A 23 -13.91 -6.36 -13.89
N GLY A 24 -14.20 -6.24 -15.19
CA GLY A 24 -13.31 -6.71 -16.26
C GLY A 24 -11.95 -6.03 -16.22
N ALA A 25 -11.92 -4.70 -16.05
CA ALA A 25 -10.67 -3.95 -15.93
C ALA A 25 -9.86 -4.37 -14.68
N MET A 26 -10.51 -4.53 -13.53
CA MET A 26 -9.86 -4.98 -12.30
C MET A 26 -9.25 -6.37 -12.43
N LEU A 27 -10.01 -7.33 -12.97
CA LEU A 27 -9.53 -8.70 -13.18
C LEU A 27 -8.40 -8.74 -14.22
N PHE A 28 -8.52 -7.98 -15.30
CA PHE A 28 -7.48 -7.86 -16.33
C PHE A 28 -6.17 -7.31 -15.75
N LEU A 29 -6.26 -6.24 -14.95
CA LEU A 29 -5.08 -5.65 -14.29
C LEU A 29 -4.47 -6.63 -13.28
N THR A 30 -5.28 -7.34 -12.50
CA THR A 30 -4.80 -8.31 -11.52
C THR A 30 -4.12 -9.51 -12.20
N ALA A 31 -4.75 -10.07 -13.23
CA ALA A 31 -4.18 -11.17 -14.00
C ALA A 31 -2.90 -10.74 -14.73
N GLY A 32 -2.92 -9.56 -15.36
CA GLY A 32 -1.75 -8.99 -16.04
C GLY A 32 -0.59 -8.76 -15.08
N ALA A 33 -0.85 -8.21 -13.90
CA ALA A 33 0.16 -8.03 -12.86
C ALA A 33 0.75 -9.38 -12.40
N ALA A 34 -0.09 -10.41 -12.18
CA ALA A 34 0.37 -11.74 -11.80
C ALA A 34 1.22 -12.39 -12.90
N LEU A 35 0.82 -12.25 -14.17
CA LEU A 35 1.60 -12.77 -15.31
C LEU A 35 2.97 -12.07 -15.42
N LEU A 36 3.00 -10.75 -15.31
CA LEU A 36 4.24 -9.97 -15.37
C LEU A 36 5.16 -10.28 -14.19
N ALA A 37 4.60 -10.39 -12.98
CA ALA A 37 5.35 -10.79 -11.79
C ALA A 37 5.91 -12.21 -11.91
N GLY A 38 5.18 -13.13 -12.55
CA GLY A 38 5.65 -14.50 -12.77
C GLY A 38 6.65 -14.65 -13.90
N TRP A 39 6.70 -13.67 -14.84
CA TRP A 39 7.63 -13.70 -15.97
C TRP A 39 8.91 -12.91 -15.71
N ALA A 40 8.82 -11.74 -15.09
CA ALA A 40 9.94 -10.84 -14.83
C ALA A 40 9.80 -10.18 -13.45
N PRO A 41 9.92 -10.95 -12.35
CA PRO A 41 9.56 -10.49 -11.00
C PRO A 41 10.32 -9.22 -10.58
N LEU A 42 11.64 -9.19 -10.76
CA LEU A 42 12.45 -8.02 -10.41
C LEU A 42 12.16 -6.82 -11.32
N GLY A 43 12.13 -7.04 -12.63
CA GLY A 43 11.84 -5.99 -13.61
C GLY A 43 10.44 -5.39 -13.38
N PHE A 44 9.44 -6.23 -13.14
CA PHE A 44 8.09 -5.79 -12.84
C PHE A 44 8.03 -4.99 -11.54
N SER A 45 8.70 -5.45 -10.47
CA SER A 45 8.76 -4.74 -9.19
C SER A 45 9.40 -3.37 -9.32
N ILE A 46 10.55 -3.28 -10.00
CA ILE A 46 11.25 -2.01 -10.24
C ILE A 46 10.37 -1.05 -11.04
N VAL A 47 9.84 -1.49 -12.19
CA VAL A 47 8.98 -0.65 -13.04
C VAL A 47 7.75 -0.19 -12.30
N THR A 48 7.11 -1.07 -11.51
CA THR A 48 5.92 -0.74 -10.72
C THR A 48 6.22 0.33 -9.67
N VAL A 49 7.33 0.21 -8.94
CA VAL A 49 7.75 1.22 -7.96
C VAL A 49 7.95 2.58 -8.63
N PHE A 50 8.70 2.64 -9.73
CA PHE A 50 8.97 3.92 -10.42
C PHE A 50 7.73 4.52 -11.09
N LEU A 51 6.87 3.70 -11.71
CA LEU A 51 5.67 4.17 -12.40
C LEU A 51 4.56 4.63 -11.45
N PHE A 52 4.39 3.95 -10.31
CA PHE A 52 3.26 4.19 -9.42
C PHE A 52 3.62 5.00 -8.17
N ALA A 53 4.82 4.85 -7.61
CA ALA A 53 5.19 5.56 -6.39
C ALA A 53 5.21 7.08 -6.58
N GLY A 54 5.79 7.57 -7.66
CA GLY A 54 5.85 9.00 -7.98
C GLY A 54 4.45 9.62 -8.15
N PRO A 55 3.63 9.17 -9.11
CA PRO A 55 2.27 9.65 -9.29
C PRO A 55 1.39 9.47 -8.05
N HIS A 56 1.47 8.33 -7.35
CA HIS A 56 0.71 8.07 -6.14
C HIS A 56 1.03 9.10 -5.05
N ASN A 57 2.30 9.28 -4.72
CA ASN A 57 2.74 10.27 -3.73
C ASN A 57 2.37 11.69 -4.13
N TRP A 58 2.43 12.02 -5.43
CA TRP A 58 2.00 13.32 -5.93
C TRP A 58 0.50 13.55 -5.75
N PHE A 59 -0.35 12.56 -6.06
CA PHE A 59 -1.79 12.66 -5.87
C PHE A 59 -2.15 12.78 -4.39
N GLU A 60 -1.48 12.05 -3.50
CA GLU A 60 -1.66 12.19 -2.06
C GLU A 60 -1.25 13.58 -1.57
N ALA A 61 -0.06 14.05 -1.93
CA ALA A 61 0.41 15.39 -1.58
C ALA A 61 -0.55 16.47 -2.08
N ARG A 62 -1.00 16.40 -3.33
CA ARG A 62 -1.99 17.30 -3.91
C ARG A 62 -3.32 17.25 -3.14
N TYR A 63 -3.81 16.07 -2.79
CA TYR A 63 -5.03 15.91 -2.01
C TYR A 63 -4.91 16.60 -0.65
N PHE A 64 -3.80 16.41 0.06
CA PHE A 64 -3.53 17.08 1.32
C PHE A 64 -3.44 18.59 1.16
N MET A 65 -2.65 19.09 0.21
CA MET A 65 -2.48 20.53 -0.04
C MET A 65 -3.80 21.23 -0.37
N THR A 66 -4.66 20.64 -1.19
CA THR A 66 -5.95 21.23 -1.55
C THR A 66 -6.93 21.26 -0.37
N ARG A 67 -6.75 20.40 0.63
CA ARG A 67 -7.61 20.32 1.82
C ARG A 67 -7.10 21.16 3.00
N LEU A 68 -5.82 21.56 3.00
CA LEU A 68 -5.19 22.30 4.08
C LEU A 68 -5.83 23.68 4.33
N PRO A 69 -6.09 24.56 3.34
CA PRO A 69 -6.56 25.92 3.58
C PRO A 69 -7.85 25.99 4.40
N GLY A 70 -8.76 25.04 4.26
CA GLY A 70 -10.02 24.98 5.01
C GLY A 70 -9.89 24.49 6.46
N ARG A 71 -8.67 24.15 6.94
CA ARG A 71 -8.48 23.44 8.21
C ARG A 71 -7.46 24.06 9.17
N TRP A 72 -6.97 25.27 8.88
CA TRP A 72 -5.99 25.97 9.71
C TRP A 72 -6.52 26.45 11.08
N GLY A 73 -7.82 26.39 11.35
CA GLY A 73 -8.43 26.75 12.63
C GLY A 73 -8.04 25.78 13.77
N LYS A 74 -9.02 25.13 14.36
CA LYS A 74 -8.85 24.21 15.50
C LYS A 74 -7.92 23.01 15.21
N LEU A 75 -7.67 22.68 13.94
CA LEU A 75 -6.86 21.57 13.48
C LEU A 75 -5.42 21.93 13.14
N ARG A 76 -5.00 23.21 13.29
CA ARG A 76 -3.68 23.67 12.90
C ARG A 76 -2.56 22.79 13.47
N ASN A 77 -2.55 22.56 14.77
CA ASN A 77 -1.49 21.78 15.42
C ASN A 77 -1.46 20.33 14.90
N TYR A 78 -2.61 19.72 14.67
CA TYR A 78 -2.70 18.39 14.06
C TYR A 78 -2.04 18.35 12.68
N PHE A 79 -2.30 19.35 11.81
CA PHE A 79 -1.72 19.39 10.47
C PHE A 79 -0.24 19.79 10.47
N VAL A 80 0.18 20.72 11.33
CA VAL A 80 1.60 21.09 11.45
C VAL A 80 2.43 19.92 11.94
N ILE A 81 1.99 19.21 12.98
CA ILE A 81 2.67 18.03 13.49
C ILE A 81 2.58 16.86 12.50
N GLY A 82 1.45 16.73 11.80
CA GLY A 82 1.28 15.72 10.75
C GLY A 82 2.26 15.90 9.61
N LEU A 83 2.28 17.08 8.98
CA LEU A 83 3.17 17.37 7.85
C LEU A 83 4.64 17.44 8.28
N GLY A 84 4.91 18.07 9.44
CA GLY A 84 6.27 18.14 9.99
C GLY A 84 6.82 16.73 10.28
N GLY A 85 6.01 15.86 10.86
CA GLY A 85 6.40 14.47 11.11
C GLY A 85 6.65 13.69 9.82
N VAL A 86 5.79 13.83 8.81
CA VAL A 86 6.05 13.23 7.48
C VAL A 86 7.40 13.70 6.94
N ALA A 87 7.65 15.02 6.93
CA ALA A 87 8.91 15.56 6.42
C ALA A 87 10.13 15.03 7.20
N VAL A 88 10.09 15.08 8.52
CA VAL A 88 11.19 14.63 9.38
C VAL A 88 11.44 13.13 9.23
N LEU A 89 10.38 12.31 9.29
CA LEU A 89 10.50 10.86 9.17
C LEU A 89 10.98 10.45 7.78
N THR A 90 10.50 11.10 6.72
CA THR A 90 10.96 10.81 5.35
C THR A 90 12.44 11.21 5.18
N LEU A 91 12.83 12.41 5.61
CA LEU A 91 14.22 12.85 5.49
C LEU A 91 15.17 11.98 6.33
N SER A 92 14.77 11.60 7.56
CA SER A 92 15.57 10.71 8.38
C SER A 92 15.70 9.32 7.75
N PHE A 93 14.63 8.78 7.16
CA PHE A 93 14.69 7.49 6.46
C PHE A 93 15.64 7.53 5.24
N ILE A 94 15.55 8.59 4.44
CA ILE A 94 16.46 8.80 3.29
C ILE A 94 17.92 8.95 3.75
N ALA A 95 18.15 9.51 4.93
CA ALA A 95 19.48 9.70 5.48
C ALA A 95 20.10 8.41 6.05
N LEU A 96 19.32 7.39 6.44
CA LEU A 96 19.83 6.16 7.04
C LEU A 96 20.93 5.47 6.22
N PRO A 97 20.80 5.27 4.88
CA PRO A 97 21.86 4.66 4.09
C PRO A 97 23.17 5.45 4.12
N ALA A 98 23.08 6.78 4.05
CA ALA A 98 24.26 7.64 4.09
C ALA A 98 24.94 7.60 5.47
N LEU A 99 24.17 7.60 6.55
CA LEU A 99 24.66 7.44 7.92
C LEU A 99 25.30 6.07 8.12
N GLY A 100 24.62 4.99 7.69
CA GLY A 100 25.16 3.64 7.79
C GLY A 100 26.48 3.48 7.03
N SER A 101 26.61 4.09 5.86
CA SER A 101 27.85 4.12 5.12
C SER A 101 28.94 4.94 5.80
N ALA A 102 28.62 6.10 6.36
CA ALA A 102 29.57 6.99 7.02
C ALA A 102 30.08 6.42 8.35
N PHE A 103 29.27 5.66 9.07
CA PHE A 103 29.58 5.05 10.35
C PHE A 103 29.90 3.55 10.27
N GLU A 104 30.01 3.01 9.05
CA GLU A 104 30.34 1.59 8.79
C GLU A 104 29.45 0.60 9.55
N TRP A 105 28.12 0.85 9.55
CA TRP A 105 27.15 0.04 10.28
C TRP A 105 27.18 -1.42 9.85
N ALA A 106 27.23 -2.32 10.83
CA ALA A 106 27.04 -3.76 10.67
C ALA A 106 25.54 -4.14 10.78
N GLY A 107 25.23 -5.43 10.67
CA GLY A 107 23.84 -5.92 10.67
C GLY A 107 23.00 -5.45 11.87
N ASP A 108 23.55 -5.54 13.09
CA ASP A 108 22.86 -5.16 14.32
C ASP A 108 22.65 -3.63 14.43
N ASP A 109 23.55 -2.83 13.87
CA ASP A 109 23.39 -1.37 13.84
C ASP A 109 22.23 -0.97 12.94
N TRP A 110 22.08 -1.63 11.79
CA TRP A 110 20.97 -1.43 10.87
C TRP A 110 19.64 -1.79 11.52
N SER A 111 19.54 -2.95 12.17
CA SER A 111 18.34 -3.37 12.89
C SER A 111 17.98 -2.39 14.00
N THR A 112 18.98 -1.92 14.75
CA THR A 112 18.82 -0.94 15.82
C THR A 112 18.33 0.40 15.27
N ALA A 113 18.96 0.93 14.21
CA ALA A 113 18.56 2.18 13.58
C ALA A 113 17.13 2.12 13.02
N SER A 114 16.77 1.00 12.38
CA SER A 114 15.42 0.74 11.90
C SER A 114 14.40 0.66 13.04
N ALA A 115 14.73 0.00 14.15
CA ALA A 115 13.87 -0.07 15.33
C ALA A 115 13.63 1.31 15.95
N PHE A 116 14.66 2.15 16.04
CA PHE A 116 14.52 3.54 16.48
C PHE A 116 13.63 4.35 15.56
N TRP A 117 13.82 4.25 14.25
CA TRP A 117 13.01 4.96 13.27
C TRP A 117 11.55 4.51 13.32
N ASN A 118 11.28 3.21 13.39
CA ASN A 118 9.93 2.65 13.53
C ASN A 118 9.28 3.07 14.85
N THR A 119 10.03 3.13 15.94
CA THR A 119 9.56 3.64 17.23
C THR A 119 9.12 5.10 17.11
N ALA A 120 9.92 5.95 16.47
CA ALA A 120 9.58 7.35 16.22
C ALA A 120 8.33 7.47 15.35
N PHE A 121 8.20 6.65 14.30
CA PHE A 121 7.02 6.60 13.44
C PHE A 121 5.76 6.21 14.22
N ILE A 122 5.79 5.16 15.02
CA ILE A 122 4.64 4.71 15.84
C ILE A 122 4.28 5.79 16.85
N ALA A 123 5.26 6.36 17.56
CA ALA A 123 5.04 7.43 18.53
C ALA A 123 4.40 8.67 17.88
N TRP A 124 4.83 9.03 16.67
CA TRP A 124 4.23 10.11 15.90
C TRP A 124 2.78 9.81 15.52
N VAL A 125 2.46 8.59 15.08
CA VAL A 125 1.07 8.16 14.79
C VAL A 125 0.22 8.24 16.05
N MET A 126 0.72 7.75 17.18
CA MET A 126 0.03 7.84 18.49
C MET A 126 -0.23 9.30 18.89
N LEU A 127 0.75 10.18 18.67
CA LEU A 127 0.60 11.62 18.91
C LEU A 127 -0.51 12.22 18.05
N LEU A 128 -0.55 11.89 16.75
CA LEU A 128 -1.61 12.35 15.85
C LEU A 128 -3.00 11.85 16.28
N ILE A 129 -3.11 10.58 16.68
CA ILE A 129 -4.36 10.02 17.21
C ILE A 129 -4.80 10.77 18.47
N ASN A 130 -3.88 11.01 19.40
CA ASN A 130 -4.15 11.76 20.64
C ASN A 130 -4.60 13.20 20.34
N LEU A 131 -3.90 13.91 19.46
CA LEU A 131 -4.31 15.26 19.04
C LEU A 131 -5.70 15.26 18.41
N ARG A 132 -6.02 14.23 17.62
CA ARG A 132 -7.32 14.09 17.00
C ARG A 132 -8.41 13.71 18.00
N SER A 133 -8.11 12.89 18.99
CA SER A 133 -9.07 12.50 20.06
C SER A 133 -9.48 13.68 20.92
N LYS A 134 -8.54 14.56 21.27
CA LYS A 134 -8.82 15.80 22.03
C LYS A 134 -9.79 16.73 21.31
N GLN A 135 -9.88 16.65 19.99
CA GLN A 135 -10.81 17.44 19.18
C GLN A 135 -12.19 16.80 19.02
N ASN A 136 -12.31 15.52 19.34
CA ASN A 136 -13.57 14.80 19.29
C ASN A 136 -13.75 13.93 20.56
N PRO A 137 -14.15 14.54 21.68
CA PRO A 137 -14.21 13.88 22.99
C PRO A 137 -15.25 12.76 23.09
N ARG A 138 -16.13 12.61 22.06
CA ARG A 138 -17.10 11.50 22.01
C ARG A 138 -16.47 10.14 21.67
N ARG A 139 -15.19 10.09 21.30
CA ARG A 139 -14.47 8.85 20.99
C ARG A 139 -13.31 8.71 21.95
N ASP A 140 -13.38 7.71 22.78
CA ASP A 140 -12.24 7.29 23.60
C ASP A 140 -11.23 6.53 22.72
N TRP A 141 -10.02 7.08 22.63
CA TRP A 141 -8.90 6.51 21.89
C TRP A 141 -7.78 6.01 22.82
N PHE A 142 -8.06 5.92 24.13
CA PHE A 142 -7.06 5.52 25.10
C PHE A 142 -6.46 4.13 24.83
N TRP A 143 -7.27 3.24 24.23
CA TRP A 143 -6.82 1.90 23.81
C TRP A 143 -5.64 1.93 22.81
N THR A 144 -5.41 3.05 22.11
CA THR A 144 -4.29 3.18 21.16
C THR A 144 -2.93 3.22 21.86
N LEU A 145 -2.89 3.63 23.13
CA LEU A 145 -1.63 3.66 23.91
C LEU A 145 -1.08 2.24 24.12
N PRO A 146 -1.81 1.28 24.73
CA PRO A 146 -1.30 -0.07 24.89
C PRO A 146 -0.99 -0.73 23.55
N VAL A 147 -1.81 -0.51 22.52
CA VAL A 147 -1.51 -1.02 21.16
C VAL A 147 -0.22 -0.42 20.62
N GLY A 148 -0.02 0.88 20.74
CA GLY A 148 1.20 1.53 20.29
C GLY A 148 2.45 0.99 21.02
N PHE A 149 2.38 0.77 22.32
CA PHE A 149 3.48 0.15 23.07
C PHE A 149 3.76 -1.29 22.63
N LEU A 150 2.73 -2.10 22.37
CA LEU A 150 2.90 -3.45 21.82
C LEU A 150 3.54 -3.43 20.43
N LEU A 151 3.15 -2.49 19.58
CA LEU A 151 3.75 -2.32 18.27
C LEU A 151 5.22 -1.90 18.38
N ILE A 152 5.56 -0.96 19.28
CA ILE A 152 6.95 -0.58 19.57
C ILE A 152 7.75 -1.79 20.07
N ALA A 153 7.22 -2.55 21.02
CA ALA A 153 7.88 -3.77 21.47
C ALA A 153 8.11 -4.76 20.32
N GLY A 154 7.13 -4.91 19.41
CA GLY A 154 7.24 -5.73 18.20
C GLY A 154 8.39 -5.29 17.29
N THR A 155 8.61 -3.97 17.11
CA THR A 155 9.73 -3.47 16.29
C THR A 155 11.09 -3.84 16.86
N TRP A 156 11.24 -3.89 18.18
CA TRP A 156 12.50 -4.25 18.84
C TRP A 156 12.72 -5.76 18.93
N LEU A 157 11.64 -6.54 19.05
CA LEU A 157 11.74 -8.00 19.13
C LEU A 157 11.94 -8.67 17.77
N ALA A 158 11.42 -8.07 16.69
CA ALA A 158 11.43 -8.66 15.36
C ALA A 158 11.41 -7.57 14.29
N THR A 159 12.49 -6.76 14.21
CA THR A 159 12.60 -5.58 13.34
C THR A 159 12.33 -5.93 11.87
N GLU A 160 12.94 -6.98 11.36
CA GLU A 160 12.79 -7.41 9.95
C GLU A 160 11.35 -7.86 9.65
N ALA A 161 10.75 -8.65 10.55
CA ALA A 161 9.34 -9.08 10.37
C ALA A 161 8.38 -7.89 10.45
N TRP A 162 8.70 -6.89 11.26
CA TRP A 162 7.94 -5.65 11.34
C TRP A 162 8.01 -4.86 10.03
N GLU A 163 9.21 -4.67 9.48
CA GLU A 163 9.42 -3.96 8.21
C GLU A 163 8.68 -4.65 7.06
N LEU A 164 8.81 -5.98 6.98
CA LEU A 164 8.06 -6.78 6.02
C LEU A 164 6.55 -6.61 6.19
N GLY A 165 6.07 -6.64 7.44
CA GLY A 165 4.67 -6.38 7.77
C GLY A 165 4.18 -5.03 7.28
N LEU A 166 4.98 -3.96 7.41
CA LEU A 166 4.63 -2.63 6.90
C LEU A 166 4.54 -2.60 5.37
N VAL A 167 5.44 -3.28 4.66
CA VAL A 167 5.41 -3.38 3.20
C VAL A 167 4.08 -3.98 2.73
N TYR A 168 3.60 -5.05 3.39
CA TYR A 168 2.33 -5.68 3.03
C TYR A 168 1.09 -4.96 3.58
N LEU A 169 1.22 -4.25 4.69
CA LEU A 169 0.11 -3.46 5.26
C LEU A 169 -0.29 -2.28 4.36
N HIS A 170 0.68 -1.64 3.70
CA HIS A 170 0.41 -0.49 2.86
C HIS A 170 -0.59 -0.76 1.72
N PRO A 171 -0.46 -1.82 0.91
CA PRO A 171 -1.47 -2.20 -0.08
C PRO A 171 -2.85 -2.48 0.53
N LEU A 172 -2.92 -3.12 1.70
CA LEU A 172 -4.18 -3.38 2.38
C LEU A 172 -4.90 -2.09 2.78
N MET A 173 -4.16 -1.06 3.21
CA MET A 173 -4.72 0.26 3.50
C MET A 173 -5.27 0.94 2.25
N ALA A 174 -4.60 0.80 1.10
CA ALA A 174 -5.08 1.31 -0.18
C ALA A 174 -6.38 0.62 -0.61
N LEU A 175 -6.44 -0.72 -0.49
CA LEU A 175 -7.65 -1.51 -0.79
C LEU A 175 -8.82 -1.13 0.13
N TRP A 176 -8.56 -0.96 1.42
CA TRP A 176 -9.59 -0.49 2.38
C TRP A 176 -10.09 0.92 2.06
N THR A 177 -9.19 1.82 1.67
CA THR A 177 -9.55 3.19 1.28
C THR A 177 -10.41 3.18 0.02
N LEU A 178 -10.05 2.34 -0.97
CA LEU A 178 -10.83 2.17 -2.20
C LEU A 178 -12.23 1.60 -1.90
N ASP A 179 -12.38 0.59 -1.04
CA ASP A 179 -13.69 0.07 -0.62
C ASP A 179 -14.55 1.17 -0.01
N ARG A 180 -13.95 1.99 0.86
CA ARG A 180 -14.64 3.11 1.50
C ARG A 180 -15.08 4.18 0.49
N GLU A 181 -14.25 4.45 -0.51
CA GLU A 181 -14.57 5.41 -1.57
C GLU A 181 -15.67 4.88 -2.49
N LEU A 182 -15.59 3.61 -2.91
CA LEU A 182 -16.63 2.95 -3.69
C LEU A 182 -17.97 2.96 -2.97
N ARG A 183 -17.98 2.71 -1.66
CA ARG A 183 -19.21 2.78 -0.86
C ARG A 183 -19.90 4.15 -0.91
N ARG A 184 -19.11 5.23 -1.15
CA ARG A 184 -19.63 6.62 -1.18
C ARG A 184 -20.01 7.07 -2.58
N SER A 185 -19.16 6.74 -3.58
CA SER A 185 -19.27 7.30 -4.93
C SER A 185 -19.94 6.36 -5.92
N LYS A 186 -19.75 5.05 -5.77
CA LYS A 186 -20.22 4.01 -6.70
C LYS A 186 -20.59 2.72 -5.96
N PRO A 187 -21.63 2.76 -5.11
CA PRO A 187 -22.01 1.61 -4.29
C PRO A 187 -22.36 0.36 -5.10
N GLU A 188 -22.83 0.53 -6.34
CA GLU A 188 -23.14 -0.55 -7.27
C GLU A 188 -21.91 -1.33 -7.75
N TRP A 189 -20.70 -0.75 -7.65
CA TRP A 189 -19.43 -1.42 -8.02
C TRP A 189 -18.85 -2.24 -6.88
N ARG A 190 -19.25 -1.97 -5.66
CA ARG A 190 -18.67 -2.57 -4.46
C ARG A 190 -18.74 -4.10 -4.41
N PRO A 191 -19.88 -4.76 -4.76
CA PRO A 191 -19.92 -6.22 -4.80
C PRO A 191 -18.93 -6.81 -5.84
N ALA A 192 -18.84 -6.19 -7.02
CA ALA A 192 -17.89 -6.59 -8.05
C ALA A 192 -16.44 -6.41 -7.58
N TYR A 193 -16.14 -5.31 -6.87
CA TYR A 193 -14.84 -5.09 -6.25
C TYR A 193 -14.46 -6.20 -5.27
N HIS A 194 -15.38 -6.61 -4.39
CA HIS A 194 -15.10 -7.68 -3.41
C HIS A 194 -14.86 -9.03 -4.10
N VAL A 195 -15.58 -9.32 -5.19
CA VAL A 195 -15.34 -10.54 -5.98
C VAL A 195 -13.95 -10.49 -6.64
N CYS A 196 -13.58 -9.34 -7.23
CA CYS A 196 -12.24 -9.16 -7.81
C CYS A 196 -11.14 -9.26 -6.74
N LEU A 197 -11.37 -8.70 -5.56
CA LEU A 197 -10.43 -8.79 -4.44
C LEU A 197 -10.26 -10.23 -3.96
N ALA A 198 -11.34 -11.03 -3.91
CA ALA A 198 -11.28 -12.44 -3.58
C ALA A 198 -10.53 -13.29 -4.62
N ALA A 199 -10.42 -12.82 -5.88
CA ALA A 199 -9.62 -13.48 -6.89
C ALA A 199 -8.10 -13.27 -6.69
N VAL A 200 -7.66 -12.23 -5.96
CA VAL A 200 -6.22 -11.96 -5.73
C VAL A 200 -5.51 -13.13 -5.05
N PRO A 201 -6.01 -13.72 -3.94
CA PRO A 201 -5.39 -14.89 -3.34
C PRO A 201 -5.26 -16.07 -4.31
N VAL A 202 -6.22 -16.25 -5.21
CA VAL A 202 -6.16 -17.32 -6.22
C VAL A 202 -5.00 -17.06 -7.19
N PHE A 203 -4.83 -15.85 -7.69
CA PHE A 203 -3.68 -15.49 -8.53
C PHE A 203 -2.36 -15.63 -7.80
N LEU A 204 -2.30 -15.26 -6.52
CA LEU A 204 -1.10 -15.44 -5.69
C LEU A 204 -0.77 -16.93 -5.48
N MET A 205 -1.77 -17.77 -5.24
CA MET A 205 -1.56 -19.21 -5.14
C MET A 205 -1.07 -19.85 -6.45
N LEU A 206 -1.64 -19.43 -7.58
CA LEU A 206 -1.19 -19.88 -8.90
C LEU A 206 0.23 -19.43 -9.20
N LEU A 207 0.57 -18.19 -8.84
CA LEU A 207 1.92 -17.64 -8.97
C LEU A 207 2.91 -18.40 -8.08
N TYR A 208 2.55 -18.61 -6.81
CA TYR A 208 3.35 -19.40 -5.88
C TYR A 208 3.60 -20.83 -6.43
N TRP A 209 2.55 -21.52 -6.88
CA TRP A 209 2.68 -22.86 -7.44
C TRP A 209 3.58 -22.89 -8.68
N LYS A 210 3.44 -21.92 -9.57
CA LYS A 210 4.29 -21.79 -10.76
C LYS A 210 5.76 -21.56 -10.40
N LEU A 211 6.04 -20.79 -9.34
CA LEU A 211 7.39 -20.39 -8.93
C LEU A 211 8.02 -21.32 -7.89
N ALA A 212 7.27 -22.25 -7.31
CA ALA A 212 7.74 -23.13 -6.21
C ALA A 212 8.98 -23.94 -6.59
N ASP A 213 9.05 -24.39 -7.86
CA ASP A 213 10.16 -25.18 -8.41
C ASP A 213 11.07 -24.36 -9.33
N ALA A 214 10.91 -23.01 -9.35
CA ALA A 214 11.74 -22.17 -10.21
C ALA A 214 13.18 -22.11 -9.66
N GLU A 215 14.15 -22.17 -10.55
CA GLU A 215 15.55 -22.00 -10.15
C GLU A 215 15.81 -20.59 -9.63
N PRO A 216 16.68 -20.42 -8.59
CA PRO A 216 17.10 -19.13 -8.13
C PRO A 216 17.64 -18.29 -9.29
N LEU A 217 17.36 -16.99 -9.30
CA LEU A 217 17.83 -16.08 -10.34
C LEU A 217 19.36 -16.19 -10.50
N PRO A 218 19.84 -16.65 -11.66
CA PRO A 218 21.26 -16.83 -11.87
C PRO A 218 21.98 -15.48 -11.91
N GLY A 219 23.08 -15.35 -11.18
CA GLY A 219 23.97 -14.18 -11.26
C GLY A 219 23.33 -12.88 -10.75
N ALA A 220 22.61 -12.97 -9.62
CA ALA A 220 22.04 -11.80 -8.97
C ALA A 220 23.12 -10.72 -8.75
N ASP A 221 22.99 -9.59 -9.44
CA ASP A 221 23.81 -8.43 -9.18
C ASP A 221 23.51 -7.84 -7.78
N ALA A 222 24.36 -6.93 -7.32
CA ALA A 222 24.21 -6.32 -5.99
C ALA A 222 22.84 -5.65 -5.80
N LEU A 223 22.22 -5.13 -6.87
CA LEU A 223 20.91 -4.51 -6.83
C LEU A 223 19.82 -5.56 -6.64
N SER A 224 19.86 -6.65 -7.38
CA SER A 224 18.92 -7.77 -7.28
C SER A 224 18.94 -8.41 -5.89
N VAL A 225 20.14 -8.61 -5.31
CA VAL A 225 20.30 -9.11 -3.94
C VAL A 225 19.67 -8.16 -2.93
N ARG A 226 19.89 -6.85 -3.05
CA ARG A 226 19.29 -5.85 -2.15
C ARG A 226 17.77 -5.81 -2.26
N ILE A 227 17.23 -5.88 -3.48
CA ILE A 227 15.78 -5.92 -3.71
C ILE A 227 15.18 -7.18 -3.09
N ALA A 228 15.78 -8.35 -3.32
CA ALA A 228 15.34 -9.62 -2.74
C ALA A 228 15.37 -9.58 -1.21
N TRP A 229 16.43 -9.03 -0.62
CA TRP A 229 16.53 -8.84 0.83
C TRP A 229 15.39 -7.98 1.38
N HIS A 230 15.13 -6.82 0.77
CA HIS A 230 14.03 -5.95 1.16
C HIS A 230 12.64 -6.55 0.92
N ALA A 231 12.51 -7.46 -0.04
CA ALA A 231 11.27 -8.22 -0.25
C ALA A 231 11.06 -9.34 0.78
N GLY A 232 11.98 -9.53 1.73
CA GLY A 232 11.88 -10.53 2.79
C GLY A 232 12.51 -11.88 2.46
N ALA A 233 13.39 -11.96 1.46
CA ALA A 233 14.07 -13.19 1.09
C ALA A 233 14.84 -13.83 2.26
N GLY A 234 15.36 -13.00 3.18
CA GLY A 234 16.04 -13.47 4.38
C GLY A 234 15.10 -14.12 5.42
N ILE A 235 13.81 -13.75 5.43
CA ILE A 235 12.81 -14.24 6.39
C ILE A 235 12.01 -15.42 5.84
N LEU A 236 11.61 -15.34 4.57
CA LEU A 236 10.69 -16.29 3.94
C LEU A 236 11.39 -17.43 3.21
N SER A 237 12.69 -17.56 3.36
CA SER A 237 13.51 -18.56 2.67
C SER A 237 13.44 -18.49 1.14
N ASN A 238 13.69 -19.60 0.45
CA ASN A 238 13.81 -19.64 -1.02
C ASN A 238 12.55 -19.20 -1.80
N VAL A 239 11.39 -19.14 -1.16
CA VAL A 239 10.13 -18.76 -1.79
C VAL A 239 10.08 -17.27 -2.15
N SER A 240 10.79 -16.41 -1.45
CA SER A 240 10.76 -14.96 -1.66
C SER A 240 11.81 -14.47 -2.68
N VAL A 241 12.68 -15.33 -3.16
CA VAL A 241 13.70 -15.00 -4.15
C VAL A 241 13.25 -15.28 -5.59
N HIS A 242 12.13 -15.96 -5.75
CA HIS A 242 11.58 -16.36 -7.04
C HIS A 242 10.50 -15.42 -7.58
#